data_01d8c19fe1a53bfae54eb52260261632
#
_entry.id   01d8c19fe1a53bfae54eb52260261632
#
_cell.length_a   1.000
_cell.length_b   1.000
_cell.length_c   1.000
_cell.angle_alpha   90.00
_cell.angle_beta   90.00
_cell.angle_gamma   90.00
#
_symmetry.space_group_name_H-M   'P 1'
#
loop_
_entity.id
_entity.type
_entity.pdbx_description
1 polymer ?
#
loop_
_entity_poly.entity_id
_entity_poly.type
_entity_poly.pdbx_seq_one_letter_code
_entity_poly.pdbx_strand_id
1 'polypeptide(L)'
;AAMPDALILVGAALCAYAVLGAEVPEPVLPIGVLLAVLGGAQLLALEIVSAPMRANAFIDLRRVVAAVNTATTLVLATAGLGALCYAVEKLDLRRDFSFAAPTTPSGATTSLFDAARCPAPGGGDATGKPEVFLFFERGNPALGEVRDYFDALEARGASVVVQDAAIDPALSKKMKVSKNGTVGLRCGERTETWLVGEDRDDATKKLGKIDEELRTRLAKISKDPVNVYFTVGHGERSFDDAAKPGQRVAAKSLKKLVEGTNAKVKKLGVGDGLSREVPADAALVVMVGPTAPLLPEEVAALSTYVANGGALLLLLDPPTPGTRDAGVPTTAESLEPLLATLGVQVGGHEVMNDKSYVRESNTTADHAFVFSTSFGSHKAVKTLSGARGKAALLFKQAATVEKRQKDNAKIAVLARSAAASFVDANDDRAFTEGAETRAIFELAAAIEVPNAAGGKEARAVVVGDSDALDDFLLVNSEANQVFAYEALVWLLRDDDNAGGAAPAAGDVRILHTRDQDKLWFYGTVFLVPLALIAVGVVTATRKKRKPMASAAPAGGAP
;
A
#
# COMPACT_ATOMS: atom_id res chain seq x y z
N ALA A 1 27.02 -46.52 -8.86
CA ALA A 1 28.18 -46.33 -9.75
C ALA A 1 27.82 -45.52 -11.02
N ALA A 2 26.59 -45.54 -11.50
CA ALA A 2 26.22 -44.87 -12.75
C ALA A 2 26.06 -43.34 -12.71
N MET A 3 25.94 -42.73 -11.52
CA MET A 3 25.62 -41.31 -11.39
C MET A 3 26.82 -40.36 -11.58
N PRO A 4 28.01 -40.64 -11.03
CA PRO A 4 29.19 -39.80 -11.28
C PRO A 4 29.64 -39.83 -12.75
N ASP A 5 29.57 -40.99 -13.39
CA ASP A 5 29.91 -41.15 -14.79
C ASP A 5 28.97 -40.35 -15.69
N ALA A 6 27.67 -40.34 -15.37
CA ALA A 6 26.68 -39.53 -16.08
C ALA A 6 26.95 -38.02 -15.97
N LEU A 7 27.37 -37.55 -14.78
CA LEU A 7 27.72 -36.14 -14.58
C LEU A 7 28.95 -35.72 -15.38
N ILE A 8 29.96 -36.55 -15.43
CA ILE A 8 31.16 -36.28 -16.22
C ILE A 8 30.82 -36.26 -17.71
N LEU A 9 30.02 -37.21 -18.19
CA LEU A 9 29.62 -37.29 -19.59
C LEU A 9 28.74 -36.08 -20.00
N VAL A 10 27.78 -35.69 -19.19
CA VAL A 10 26.94 -34.51 -19.46
C VAL A 10 27.78 -33.25 -19.41
N GLY A 11 28.64 -33.10 -18.40
CA GLY A 11 29.56 -31.98 -18.28
C GLY A 11 30.50 -31.85 -19.47
N ALA A 12 31.11 -32.98 -19.91
CA ALA A 12 31.97 -33.02 -21.08
C ALA A 12 31.21 -32.68 -22.37
N ALA A 13 29.99 -33.19 -22.53
CA ALA A 13 29.13 -32.87 -23.67
C ALA A 13 28.76 -31.37 -23.73
N LEU A 14 28.44 -30.76 -22.59
CA LEU A 14 28.17 -29.32 -22.53
C LEU A 14 29.42 -28.48 -22.80
N CYS A 15 30.60 -28.90 -22.31
CA CYS A 15 31.85 -28.23 -22.63
C CYS A 15 32.17 -28.34 -24.13
N ALA A 16 31.99 -29.51 -24.71
CA ALA A 16 32.18 -29.70 -26.15
C ALA A 16 31.20 -28.85 -26.97
N TYR A 17 29.95 -28.81 -26.57
CA TYR A 17 28.95 -27.95 -27.21
C TYR A 17 29.31 -26.45 -27.10
N ALA A 18 29.81 -26.01 -25.93
CA ALA A 18 30.22 -24.61 -25.72
C ALA A 18 31.46 -24.22 -26.54
N VAL A 19 32.35 -25.19 -26.86
CA VAL A 19 33.58 -24.94 -27.65
C VAL A 19 33.32 -25.03 -29.15
N LEU A 20 32.43 -25.92 -29.58
CA LEU A 20 32.17 -26.20 -30.98
C LEU A 20 30.97 -25.46 -31.58
N GLY A 21 30.10 -24.91 -30.74
CA GLY A 21 28.90 -24.18 -31.18
C GLY A 21 29.20 -22.73 -31.57
N ALA A 22 28.60 -22.25 -32.66
CA ALA A 22 28.82 -20.90 -33.17
C ALA A 22 28.10 -19.77 -32.37
N GLU A 23 27.03 -20.11 -31.67
CA GLU A 23 26.28 -19.17 -30.81
C GLU A 23 25.79 -19.90 -29.54
N VAL A 24 26.67 -19.99 -28.54
CA VAL A 24 26.34 -20.67 -27.29
C VAL A 24 26.12 -19.65 -26.17
N PRO A 25 25.03 -19.72 -25.39
CA PRO A 25 24.83 -18.84 -24.24
C PRO A 25 26.02 -18.93 -23.28
N GLU A 26 26.48 -17.78 -22.78
CA GLU A 26 27.65 -17.67 -21.87
C GLU A 26 27.66 -18.66 -20.68
N PRO A 27 26.52 -19.06 -20.05
CA PRO A 27 26.57 -19.95 -18.89
C PRO A 27 26.80 -21.42 -19.22
N VAL A 28 26.75 -21.84 -20.47
CA VAL A 28 26.87 -23.28 -20.85
C VAL A 28 28.26 -23.85 -20.52
N LEU A 29 29.32 -23.11 -20.80
CA LEU A 29 30.68 -23.54 -20.51
C LEU A 29 30.93 -23.69 -18.99
N PRO A 30 30.67 -22.68 -18.13
CA PRO A 30 30.86 -22.84 -16.69
C PRO A 30 29.99 -23.94 -16.08
N ILE A 31 28.77 -24.14 -16.56
CA ILE A 31 27.91 -25.25 -16.12
C ILE A 31 28.50 -26.60 -16.51
N GLY A 32 28.98 -26.75 -17.72
CA GLY A 32 29.65 -27.97 -18.20
C GLY A 32 30.90 -28.31 -17.36
N VAL A 33 31.75 -27.32 -17.11
CA VAL A 33 32.93 -27.47 -16.25
C VAL A 33 32.54 -27.84 -14.82
N LEU A 34 31.55 -27.18 -14.25
CA LEU A 34 31.05 -27.45 -12.89
C LEU A 34 30.57 -28.91 -12.76
N LEU A 35 29.77 -29.38 -13.69
CA LEU A 35 29.26 -30.76 -13.70
C LEU A 35 30.37 -31.79 -13.84
N ALA A 36 31.35 -31.54 -14.72
CA ALA A 36 32.51 -32.44 -14.89
C ALA A 36 33.37 -32.49 -13.63
N VAL A 37 33.65 -31.33 -13.00
CA VAL A 37 34.43 -31.25 -11.75
C VAL A 37 33.69 -31.93 -10.58
N LEU A 38 32.39 -31.73 -10.45
CA LEU A 38 31.58 -32.39 -9.41
C LEU A 38 31.53 -33.90 -9.59
N GLY A 39 31.35 -34.38 -10.83
CA GLY A 39 31.41 -35.81 -11.15
C GLY A 39 32.76 -36.41 -10.83
N GLY A 40 33.85 -35.72 -11.22
CA GLY A 40 35.22 -36.13 -10.92
C GLY A 40 35.54 -36.15 -9.43
N ALA A 41 35.15 -35.11 -8.71
CA ALA A 41 35.29 -35.00 -7.25
C ALA A 41 34.52 -36.14 -6.52
N GLN A 42 33.33 -36.47 -7.01
CA GLN A 42 32.53 -37.59 -6.47
C GLN A 42 33.20 -38.95 -6.70
N LEU A 43 33.75 -39.20 -7.89
CA LEU A 43 34.52 -40.42 -8.16
C LEU A 43 35.75 -40.49 -7.27
N LEU A 44 36.50 -39.42 -7.15
CA LEU A 44 37.69 -39.35 -6.29
C LEU A 44 37.35 -39.57 -4.82
N ALA A 45 36.28 -38.94 -4.32
CA ALA A 45 35.80 -39.14 -2.95
C ALA A 45 35.39 -40.61 -2.71
N LEU A 46 34.69 -41.23 -3.67
CA LEU A 46 34.33 -42.64 -3.61
C LEU A 46 35.56 -43.55 -3.59
N GLU A 47 36.57 -43.26 -4.40
CA GLU A 47 37.80 -44.02 -4.43
C GLU A 47 38.61 -43.87 -3.15
N ILE A 48 38.82 -42.65 -2.65
CA ILE A 48 39.54 -42.36 -1.39
C ILE A 48 38.86 -43.03 -0.19
N VAL A 49 37.52 -42.93 -0.08
CA VAL A 49 36.77 -43.48 1.05
C VAL A 49 36.61 -45.01 0.93
N SER A 50 36.50 -45.55 -0.26
CA SER A 50 36.34 -47.00 -0.48
C SER A 50 37.63 -47.78 -0.38
N ALA A 51 38.81 -47.18 -0.66
CA ALA A 51 40.10 -47.85 -0.62
C ALA A 51 40.44 -48.47 0.77
N PRO A 52 40.37 -47.75 1.89
CA PRO A 52 40.64 -48.34 3.21
C PRO A 52 39.51 -49.28 3.66
N MET A 53 38.29 -49.18 3.13
CA MET A 53 37.15 -50.02 3.50
C MET A 53 37.16 -51.40 2.85
N ARG A 54 37.82 -51.55 1.71
CA ARG A 54 38.06 -52.85 1.07
C ARG A 54 38.95 -53.76 1.96
N ALA A 55 39.69 -53.14 2.90
CA ALA A 55 40.58 -53.86 3.81
C ALA A 55 39.98 -54.15 5.18
N ASN A 56 38.83 -53.55 5.55
CA ASN A 56 38.21 -53.68 6.87
C ASN A 56 36.77 -54.18 6.79
N ALA A 57 36.46 -55.34 7.41
CA ALA A 57 35.13 -55.95 7.43
C ALA A 57 34.08 -55.22 8.30
N PHE A 58 34.48 -54.19 9.03
CA PHE A 58 33.59 -53.51 10.01
C PHE A 58 32.79 -52.32 9.46
N ILE A 59 33.08 -51.82 8.23
CA ILE A 59 32.39 -50.66 7.69
C ILE A 59 31.51 -51.08 6.51
N ASP A 60 30.22 -50.85 6.61
CA ASP A 60 29.26 -51.15 5.55
C ASP A 60 29.44 -50.15 4.38
N LEU A 61 30.10 -50.58 3.31
CA LEU A 61 30.36 -49.82 2.07
C LEU A 61 29.06 -49.21 1.51
N ARG A 62 27.91 -49.87 1.70
CA ARG A 62 26.61 -49.37 1.25
C ARG A 62 26.19 -48.08 1.98
N ARG A 63 26.54 -47.92 3.25
CA ARG A 63 26.24 -46.71 4.02
C ARG A 63 27.06 -45.52 3.56
N VAL A 64 28.32 -45.77 3.24
CA VAL A 64 29.23 -44.71 2.73
C VAL A 64 28.82 -44.25 1.35
N VAL A 65 28.56 -45.20 0.43
CA VAL A 65 28.04 -44.86 -0.90
C VAL A 65 26.71 -44.10 -0.82
N ALA A 66 25.83 -44.47 0.11
CA ALA A 66 24.59 -43.77 0.32
C ALA A 66 24.82 -42.33 0.85
N ALA A 67 25.76 -42.14 1.79
CA ALA A 67 26.11 -40.83 2.33
C ALA A 67 26.71 -39.90 1.27
N VAL A 68 27.66 -40.42 0.46
CA VAL A 68 28.25 -39.64 -0.64
C VAL A 68 27.20 -39.29 -1.68
N ASN A 69 26.34 -40.23 -2.07
CA ASN A 69 25.25 -39.94 -3.01
C ASN A 69 24.28 -38.87 -2.46
N THR A 70 23.97 -38.91 -1.17
CA THR A 70 23.09 -37.90 -0.53
C THR A 70 23.77 -36.53 -0.53
N ALA A 71 25.04 -36.46 -0.14
CA ALA A 71 25.81 -35.21 -0.16
C ALA A 71 25.88 -34.62 -1.58
N THR A 72 26.18 -35.45 -2.58
CA THR A 72 26.24 -35.02 -3.98
C THR A 72 24.88 -34.57 -4.49
N THR A 73 23.80 -35.28 -4.14
CA THR A 73 22.44 -34.86 -4.50
C THR A 73 22.11 -33.49 -3.90
N LEU A 74 22.53 -33.22 -2.66
CA LEU A 74 22.31 -31.91 -2.00
C LEU A 74 23.10 -30.80 -2.75
N VAL A 75 24.37 -31.06 -3.06
CA VAL A 75 25.19 -30.08 -3.81
C VAL A 75 24.61 -29.81 -5.21
N LEU A 76 24.18 -30.85 -5.91
CA LEU A 76 23.53 -30.69 -7.21
C LEU A 76 22.20 -29.97 -7.15
N ALA A 77 21.39 -30.23 -6.12
CA ALA A 77 20.13 -29.52 -5.91
C ALA A 77 20.39 -28.03 -5.66
N THR A 78 21.39 -27.70 -4.83
CA THR A 78 21.78 -26.32 -4.54
C THR A 78 22.34 -25.63 -5.79
N ALA A 79 23.23 -26.30 -6.54
CA ALA A 79 23.76 -25.77 -7.79
C ALA A 79 22.66 -25.61 -8.85
N GLY A 80 21.74 -26.58 -8.96
CA GLY A 80 20.59 -26.51 -9.85
C GLY A 80 19.64 -25.36 -9.52
N LEU A 81 19.41 -25.11 -8.23
CA LEU A 81 18.63 -23.95 -7.76
C LEU A 81 19.34 -22.64 -8.12
N GLY A 82 20.64 -22.55 -7.89
CA GLY A 82 21.45 -21.39 -8.29
C GLY A 82 21.42 -21.13 -9.79
N ALA A 83 21.56 -22.18 -10.59
CA ALA A 83 21.45 -22.08 -12.05
C ALA A 83 20.05 -21.67 -12.51
N LEU A 84 19.00 -22.15 -11.84
CA LEU A 84 17.62 -21.74 -12.11
C LEU A 84 17.41 -20.26 -11.77
N CYS A 85 17.89 -19.79 -10.62
CA CYS A 85 17.83 -18.39 -10.25
C CYS A 85 18.57 -17.50 -11.26
N TYR A 86 19.77 -17.92 -11.68
CA TYR A 86 20.53 -17.21 -12.71
C TYR A 86 19.80 -17.18 -14.06
N ALA A 87 19.21 -18.30 -14.47
CA ALA A 87 18.46 -18.37 -15.72
C ALA A 87 17.20 -17.47 -15.67
N VAL A 88 16.48 -17.46 -14.54
CA VAL A 88 15.32 -16.58 -14.33
C VAL A 88 15.73 -15.10 -14.41
N GLU A 89 16.87 -14.74 -13.83
CA GLU A 89 17.40 -13.38 -13.88
C GLU A 89 17.84 -13.00 -15.31
N LYS A 90 18.59 -13.88 -16.01
CA LYS A 90 19.06 -13.62 -17.38
C LYS A 90 17.94 -13.59 -18.43
N LEU A 91 16.93 -14.42 -18.28
CA LEU A 91 15.75 -14.46 -19.16
C LEU A 91 14.71 -13.41 -18.78
N ASP A 92 14.98 -12.61 -17.74
CA ASP A 92 14.07 -11.60 -17.20
C ASP A 92 12.63 -12.13 -17.00
N LEU A 93 12.54 -13.37 -16.55
CA LEU A 93 11.25 -14.02 -16.26
C LEU A 93 10.66 -13.43 -14.98
N ARG A 94 10.08 -12.26 -15.11
CA ARG A 94 9.36 -11.58 -14.02
C ARG A 94 7.90 -11.92 -14.11
N ARG A 95 7.36 -12.42 -13.04
CA ARG A 95 5.91 -12.52 -12.85
C ARG A 95 5.56 -11.71 -11.62
N ASP A 96 4.85 -10.62 -11.85
CA ASP A 96 4.36 -9.79 -10.78
C ASP A 96 3.21 -10.50 -10.08
N PHE A 97 3.39 -10.77 -8.79
CA PHE A 97 2.37 -11.30 -7.89
C PHE A 97 1.83 -10.21 -6.97
N SER A 98 2.22 -8.94 -7.17
CA SER A 98 1.68 -7.84 -6.41
C SER A 98 0.18 -7.66 -6.70
N PHE A 99 -0.54 -7.18 -5.71
CA PHE A 99 -1.99 -6.95 -5.82
C PHE A 99 -2.34 -5.81 -6.79
N ALA A 100 -1.37 -4.93 -7.06
CA ALA A 100 -1.45 -3.88 -8.07
C ALA A 100 -0.45 -4.17 -9.17
N ALA A 101 -0.92 -4.57 -10.35
CA ALA A 101 -0.06 -4.71 -11.52
C ALA A 101 0.40 -3.32 -11.96
N PRO A 102 1.71 -2.98 -11.86
CA PRO A 102 2.21 -1.66 -12.26
C PRO A 102 2.11 -1.39 -13.77
N THR A 103 1.74 -2.41 -14.54
CA THR A 103 1.64 -2.38 -16.01
C THR A 103 0.29 -1.87 -16.53
N THR A 104 -0.69 -1.63 -15.65
CA THR A 104 -2.02 -1.14 -16.09
C THR A 104 -2.51 0.00 -15.21
N PRO A 105 -3.11 1.04 -15.81
CA PRO A 105 -3.71 2.14 -15.05
C PRO A 105 -4.83 1.65 -14.12
N SER A 106 -4.87 2.18 -12.92
CA SER A 106 -5.93 1.87 -11.94
C SER A 106 -7.30 2.36 -12.42
N GLY A 107 -8.36 1.81 -11.82
CA GLY A 107 -9.72 2.27 -12.08
C GLY A 107 -9.92 3.76 -11.82
N ALA A 108 -9.21 4.35 -10.85
CA ALA A 108 -9.23 5.78 -10.59
C ALA A 108 -8.59 6.60 -11.70
N THR A 109 -7.40 6.18 -12.13
CA THR A 109 -6.68 6.86 -13.21
C THR A 109 -7.46 6.80 -14.51
N THR A 110 -8.04 5.64 -14.84
CA THR A 110 -8.89 5.49 -16.02
C THR A 110 -10.16 6.32 -15.94
N SER A 111 -10.83 6.38 -14.79
CA SER A 111 -12.03 7.22 -14.60
C SER A 111 -11.70 8.70 -14.72
N LEU A 112 -10.60 9.16 -14.13
CA LEU A 112 -10.12 10.54 -14.24
C LEU A 112 -9.76 10.89 -15.69
N PHE A 113 -9.09 9.98 -16.41
CA PHE A 113 -8.76 10.15 -17.82
C PHE A 113 -10.03 10.21 -18.68
N ASP A 114 -11.01 9.34 -18.43
CA ASP A 114 -12.28 9.32 -19.15
C ASP A 114 -13.12 10.58 -18.89
N ALA A 115 -13.06 11.14 -17.69
CA ALA A 115 -13.73 12.40 -17.32
C ALA A 115 -13.00 13.65 -17.84
N ALA A 116 -11.69 13.57 -18.07
CA ALA A 116 -10.91 14.72 -18.55
C ALA A 116 -11.41 15.22 -19.91
N ARG A 117 -11.55 16.55 -20.02
CA ARG A 117 -11.93 17.25 -21.24
C ARG A 117 -10.91 18.34 -21.50
N CYS A 118 -10.26 18.24 -22.65
CA CYS A 118 -9.20 19.16 -23.05
C CYS A 118 -9.65 20.02 -24.23
N PRO A 119 -9.39 21.33 -24.21
CA PRO A 119 -9.60 22.18 -25.37
C PRO A 119 -8.66 21.76 -26.50
N ALA A 120 -9.11 21.92 -27.74
CA ALA A 120 -8.26 21.67 -28.88
C ALA A 120 -7.05 22.62 -28.87
N PRO A 121 -5.89 22.23 -29.45
CA PRO A 121 -4.75 23.13 -29.62
C PRO A 121 -5.17 24.37 -30.43
N GLY A 122 -5.04 25.57 -29.85
CA GLY A 122 -5.47 26.83 -30.50
C GLY A 122 -6.82 27.38 -30.05
N GLY A 123 -7.48 26.75 -29.08
CA GLY A 123 -8.77 27.16 -28.53
C GLY A 123 -9.94 26.50 -29.24
N GLY A 124 -11.01 26.26 -28.51
CA GLY A 124 -12.24 25.61 -28.99
C GLY A 124 -12.91 24.82 -27.85
N ASP A 125 -14.02 24.15 -28.18
CA ASP A 125 -14.74 23.34 -27.20
C ASP A 125 -13.87 22.24 -26.63
N ALA A 126 -13.95 22.03 -25.31
CA ALA A 126 -13.18 21.03 -24.57
C ALA A 126 -13.76 19.62 -24.81
N THR A 127 -13.48 19.03 -25.98
CA THR A 127 -13.95 17.70 -26.38
C THR A 127 -12.82 16.67 -26.46
N GLY A 128 -11.56 17.12 -26.48
CA GLY A 128 -10.37 16.28 -26.59
C GLY A 128 -10.04 15.52 -25.30
N LYS A 129 -9.17 14.51 -25.44
CA LYS A 129 -8.54 13.79 -24.34
C LYS A 129 -7.14 14.36 -24.08
N PRO A 130 -6.58 14.14 -22.88
CA PRO A 130 -5.18 14.46 -22.61
C PRO A 130 -4.24 13.72 -23.57
N GLU A 131 -3.20 14.41 -24.05
CA GLU A 131 -2.16 13.84 -24.88
C GLU A 131 -0.98 13.43 -23.99
N VAL A 132 -0.39 12.29 -24.29
CA VAL A 132 0.76 11.73 -23.57
C VAL A 132 1.99 11.79 -24.48
N PHE A 133 3.08 12.31 -23.96
CA PHE A 133 4.37 12.37 -24.64
C PHE A 133 5.40 11.56 -23.84
N LEU A 134 5.99 10.56 -24.48
CA LEU A 134 7.07 9.75 -23.92
C LEU A 134 8.39 10.23 -24.51
N PHE A 135 9.16 11.02 -23.75
CA PHE A 135 10.45 11.54 -24.19
C PHE A 135 11.54 10.50 -23.92
N PHE A 136 11.78 9.67 -24.93
CA PHE A 136 12.79 8.60 -24.89
C PHE A 136 13.50 8.49 -26.23
N GLU A 137 14.77 8.11 -26.19
CA GLU A 137 15.52 7.72 -27.37
C GLU A 137 14.94 6.41 -27.94
N ARG A 138 14.92 6.27 -29.26
CA ARG A 138 14.47 5.04 -29.91
C ARG A 138 15.42 3.90 -29.57
N GLY A 139 14.87 2.82 -29.03
CA GLY A 139 15.63 1.66 -28.56
C GLY A 139 16.06 1.70 -27.10
N ASN A 140 15.65 2.72 -26.35
CA ASN A 140 15.87 2.76 -24.90
C ASN A 140 15.14 1.59 -24.21
N PRO A 141 15.83 0.80 -23.37
CA PRO A 141 15.25 -0.38 -22.73
C PRO A 141 14.11 -0.07 -21.76
N ALA A 142 14.09 1.12 -21.15
CA ALA A 142 13.02 1.56 -20.26
C ALA A 142 11.74 1.94 -21.00
N LEU A 143 11.84 2.33 -22.29
CA LEU A 143 10.68 2.77 -23.09
C LEU A 143 9.61 1.67 -23.19
N GLY A 144 10.00 0.41 -23.36
CA GLY A 144 9.07 -0.71 -23.50
C GLY A 144 8.14 -0.82 -22.27
N GLU A 145 8.74 -0.85 -21.08
CA GLU A 145 7.99 -0.98 -19.81
C GLU A 145 7.08 0.23 -19.55
N VAL A 146 7.54 1.45 -19.89
CA VAL A 146 6.74 2.67 -19.76
C VAL A 146 5.59 2.66 -20.77
N ARG A 147 5.85 2.26 -22.00
CA ARG A 147 4.85 2.24 -23.07
C ARG A 147 3.73 1.26 -22.79
N ASP A 148 4.04 0.05 -22.30
CA ASP A 148 3.05 -0.97 -21.94
C ASP A 148 1.97 -0.42 -21.00
N TYR A 149 2.35 0.44 -20.06
CA TYR A 149 1.40 1.11 -19.17
C TYR A 149 0.49 2.10 -19.92
N PHE A 150 1.03 2.89 -20.85
CA PHE A 150 0.25 3.90 -21.59
C PHE A 150 -0.56 3.34 -22.76
N ASP A 151 -0.23 2.16 -23.27
CA ASP A 151 -1.00 1.48 -24.32
C ASP A 151 -2.44 1.19 -23.86
N ALA A 152 -2.64 0.93 -22.57
CA ALA A 152 -3.98 0.77 -21.99
C ALA A 152 -4.80 2.07 -22.01
N LEU A 153 -4.16 3.24 -22.00
CA LEU A 153 -4.84 4.54 -22.17
C LEU A 153 -5.05 4.88 -23.65
N GLU A 154 -4.15 4.45 -24.53
CA GLU A 154 -4.32 4.61 -25.97
C GLU A 154 -5.59 3.88 -26.46
N ALA A 155 -5.86 2.67 -25.92
CA ALA A 155 -7.12 1.95 -26.15
C ALA A 155 -8.38 2.71 -25.70
N ARG A 156 -8.23 3.72 -24.82
CA ARG A 156 -9.31 4.61 -24.35
C ARG A 156 -9.33 5.97 -25.04
N GLY A 157 -8.55 6.15 -26.11
CA GLY A 157 -8.51 7.35 -26.92
C GLY A 157 -7.44 8.37 -26.51
N ALA A 158 -6.44 7.97 -25.71
CA ALA A 158 -5.25 8.78 -25.51
C ALA A 158 -4.44 8.87 -26.80
N SER A 159 -3.84 10.04 -27.07
CA SER A 159 -2.77 10.15 -28.07
C SER A 159 -1.44 9.94 -27.35
N VAL A 160 -0.78 8.81 -27.60
CA VAL A 160 0.55 8.51 -27.03
C VAL A 160 1.61 8.71 -28.11
N VAL A 161 2.49 9.70 -27.91
CA VAL A 161 3.55 10.08 -28.85
C VAL A 161 4.91 9.81 -28.22
N VAL A 162 5.72 8.97 -28.88
CA VAL A 162 7.13 8.76 -28.48
C VAL A 162 7.99 9.75 -29.24
N GLN A 163 8.74 10.57 -28.51
CA GLN A 163 9.58 11.63 -29.07
C GLN A 163 10.93 11.67 -28.34
N ASP A 164 12.00 11.93 -29.07
CA ASP A 164 13.31 12.19 -28.48
C ASP A 164 13.43 13.68 -28.14
N ALA A 165 13.77 14.01 -26.90
CA ALA A 165 13.89 15.39 -26.43
C ALA A 165 14.98 16.18 -27.19
N ALA A 166 16.00 15.52 -27.72
CA ALA A 166 17.06 16.13 -28.49
C ALA A 166 16.65 16.41 -29.96
N ILE A 167 15.73 15.60 -30.50
CA ILE A 167 15.30 15.72 -31.92
C ILE A 167 14.29 16.85 -32.10
N ASP A 168 13.40 17.09 -31.10
CA ASP A 168 12.43 18.20 -31.16
C ASP A 168 12.63 19.19 -29.99
N PRO A 169 13.58 20.13 -30.11
CA PRO A 169 13.84 21.12 -29.07
C PRO A 169 12.66 22.09 -28.86
N ALA A 170 11.82 22.31 -29.88
CA ALA A 170 10.68 23.23 -29.78
C ALA A 170 9.59 22.66 -28.89
N LEU A 171 9.25 21.38 -29.09
CA LEU A 171 8.32 20.65 -28.24
C LEU A 171 8.89 20.47 -26.81
N SER A 172 10.15 20.08 -26.68
CA SER A 172 10.83 19.93 -25.40
C SER A 172 10.81 21.20 -24.56
N LYS A 173 11.08 22.36 -25.21
CA LYS A 173 10.98 23.67 -24.56
C LYS A 173 9.55 24.02 -24.16
N LYS A 174 8.55 23.77 -25.05
CA LYS A 174 7.12 23.99 -24.74
C LYS A 174 6.66 23.11 -23.56
N MET A 175 7.09 21.86 -23.51
CA MET A 175 6.78 20.90 -22.46
C MET A 175 7.68 21.04 -21.22
N LYS A 176 8.67 21.93 -21.23
CA LYS A 176 9.67 22.10 -20.15
C LYS A 176 10.46 20.83 -19.84
N VAL A 177 10.73 20.03 -20.87
CA VAL A 177 11.52 18.79 -20.76
C VAL A 177 13.00 19.11 -20.98
N SER A 178 13.86 18.69 -20.07
CA SER A 178 15.30 18.92 -20.11
C SER A 178 16.10 17.71 -20.58
N LYS A 179 15.54 16.50 -20.47
CA LYS A 179 16.21 15.25 -20.82
C LYS A 179 15.22 14.14 -21.14
N ASN A 180 15.68 13.11 -21.84
CA ASN A 180 14.95 11.87 -22.07
C ASN A 180 14.62 11.15 -20.74
N GLY A 181 13.83 10.08 -20.77
CA GLY A 181 13.31 9.41 -19.59
C GLY A 181 12.17 10.19 -18.91
N THR A 182 11.59 11.18 -19.59
CA THR A 182 10.53 12.06 -19.08
C THR A 182 9.20 11.72 -19.74
N VAL A 183 8.13 11.64 -18.94
CA VAL A 183 6.76 11.57 -19.43
C VAL A 183 6.13 12.96 -19.34
N GLY A 184 5.44 13.37 -20.39
CA GLY A 184 4.73 14.63 -20.48
C GLY A 184 3.24 14.42 -20.73
N LEU A 185 2.41 15.26 -20.13
CA LEU A 185 0.97 15.35 -20.37
C LEU A 185 0.62 16.74 -20.89
N ARG A 186 -0.30 16.82 -21.84
CA ARG A 186 -0.82 18.07 -22.36
C ARG A 186 -2.35 18.03 -22.43
N CYS A 187 -2.96 19.12 -22.00
CA CYS A 187 -4.39 19.38 -22.12
C CYS A 187 -4.61 20.84 -22.53
N GLY A 188 -4.77 21.07 -23.81
CA GLY A 188 -4.73 22.43 -24.38
C GLY A 188 -3.36 23.08 -24.18
N GLU A 189 -3.32 24.20 -23.46
CA GLU A 189 -2.08 24.90 -23.13
C GLU A 189 -1.45 24.44 -21.80
N ARG A 190 -2.14 23.64 -21.02
CA ARG A 190 -1.62 23.11 -19.74
C ARG A 190 -0.73 21.91 -20.00
N THR A 191 0.45 21.92 -19.39
CA THR A 191 1.44 20.84 -19.52
C THR A 191 1.98 20.46 -18.15
N GLU A 192 2.12 19.17 -17.91
CA GLU A 192 2.78 18.60 -16.73
C GLU A 192 3.79 17.55 -17.18
N THR A 193 4.92 17.46 -16.50
CA THR A 193 5.97 16.50 -16.82
C THR A 193 6.57 15.89 -15.56
N TRP A 194 7.07 14.65 -15.67
CA TRP A 194 7.84 14.02 -14.61
C TRP A 194 8.89 13.07 -15.17
N LEU A 195 9.95 12.89 -14.39
CA LEU A 195 11.06 12.04 -14.76
C LEU A 195 10.84 10.62 -14.29
N VAL A 196 10.74 9.68 -15.21
CA VAL A 196 10.73 8.23 -14.94
C VAL A 196 12.17 7.69 -14.91
N GLY A 197 13.03 8.13 -15.83
CA GLY A 197 14.43 7.73 -15.97
C GLY A 197 14.69 7.02 -17.29
N GLU A 198 15.94 7.06 -17.71
CA GLU A 198 16.41 6.40 -18.95
C GLU A 198 16.97 5.01 -18.67
N ASP A 199 17.44 4.77 -17.45
CA ASP A 199 17.95 3.49 -17.02
C ASP A 199 16.78 2.58 -16.61
N ARG A 200 16.84 1.31 -17.03
CA ARG A 200 15.82 0.31 -16.74
C ARG A 200 15.59 0.11 -15.25
N ASP A 201 16.65 0.07 -14.45
CA ASP A 201 16.55 -0.15 -13.00
C ASP A 201 15.89 1.03 -12.28
N ASP A 202 16.18 2.27 -12.73
CA ASP A 202 15.55 3.47 -12.21
C ASP A 202 14.08 3.59 -12.67
N ALA A 203 13.80 3.24 -13.92
CA ALA A 203 12.44 3.22 -14.47
C ALA A 203 11.58 2.19 -13.71
N THR A 204 12.07 0.96 -13.51
CA THR A 204 11.34 -0.10 -12.80
C THR A 204 10.97 0.31 -11.37
N LYS A 205 11.87 0.98 -10.64
CA LYS A 205 11.57 1.51 -9.29
C LYS A 205 10.49 2.58 -9.30
N LYS A 206 10.46 3.43 -10.35
CA LYS A 206 9.49 4.52 -10.48
C LYS A 206 8.19 4.11 -11.14
N LEU A 207 8.18 3.02 -11.92
CA LEU A 207 6.97 2.43 -12.49
C LEU A 207 5.96 2.02 -11.40
N GLY A 208 6.41 1.58 -10.23
CA GLY A 208 5.52 1.32 -9.10
C GLY A 208 4.70 2.54 -8.64
N LYS A 209 5.14 3.77 -8.99
CA LYS A 209 4.45 5.04 -8.68
C LYS A 209 3.86 5.72 -9.90
N ILE A 210 3.95 5.13 -11.08
CA ILE A 210 3.54 5.77 -12.34
C ILE A 210 2.05 6.13 -12.35
N ASP A 211 1.22 5.30 -11.75
CA ASP A 211 -0.22 5.52 -11.65
C ASP A 211 -0.56 6.73 -10.76
N GLU A 212 0.09 6.85 -9.61
CA GLU A 212 -0.05 7.99 -8.70
C GLU A 212 0.42 9.28 -9.36
N GLU A 213 1.60 9.23 -10.01
CA GLU A 213 2.18 10.37 -10.72
C GLU A 213 1.29 10.83 -11.89
N LEU A 214 0.79 9.88 -12.68
CA LEU A 214 -0.13 10.18 -13.77
C LEU A 214 -1.44 10.78 -13.25
N ARG A 215 -2.05 10.19 -12.24
CA ARG A 215 -3.30 10.66 -11.64
C ARG A 215 -3.17 12.08 -11.11
N THR A 216 -2.11 12.34 -10.35
CA THR A 216 -1.83 13.67 -9.79
C THR A 216 -1.71 14.72 -10.91
N ARG A 217 -1.03 14.40 -12.01
CA ARG A 217 -0.85 15.34 -13.12
C ARG A 217 -2.08 15.46 -14.00
N LEU A 218 -2.82 14.38 -14.20
CA LEU A 218 -4.12 14.46 -14.88
C LEU A 218 -5.07 15.41 -14.14
N ALA A 219 -5.13 15.34 -12.81
CA ALA A 219 -5.92 16.27 -12.01
C ALA A 219 -5.48 17.73 -12.23
N LYS A 220 -4.16 17.98 -12.24
CA LYS A 220 -3.59 19.33 -12.44
C LYS A 220 -3.87 19.92 -13.82
N ILE A 221 -3.81 19.11 -14.88
CA ILE A 221 -4.06 19.63 -16.23
C ILE A 221 -5.54 19.75 -16.56
N SER A 222 -6.40 18.96 -15.91
CA SER A 222 -7.84 18.86 -16.23
C SER A 222 -8.68 19.96 -15.58
N LYS A 223 -8.32 20.44 -14.39
CA LYS A 223 -9.11 21.39 -13.58
C LYS A 223 -8.24 22.49 -13.00
N ASP A 224 -8.86 23.64 -12.67
CA ASP A 224 -8.18 24.67 -11.90
C ASP A 224 -7.95 24.19 -10.46
N PRO A 225 -6.81 24.57 -9.84
CA PRO A 225 -6.54 24.19 -8.46
C PRO A 225 -7.51 24.89 -7.50
N VAL A 226 -7.99 24.15 -6.52
CA VAL A 226 -8.84 24.68 -5.45
C VAL A 226 -8.00 24.96 -4.20
N ASN A 227 -8.47 25.85 -3.32
CA ASN A 227 -7.77 26.15 -2.08
C ASN A 227 -8.34 25.31 -0.93
N VAL A 228 -7.46 24.63 -0.21
CA VAL A 228 -7.76 23.87 0.99
C VAL A 228 -7.05 24.51 2.17
N TYR A 229 -7.78 24.80 3.21
CA TYR A 229 -7.28 25.49 4.38
C TYR A 229 -7.13 24.53 5.55
N PHE A 230 -5.93 24.46 6.13
CA PHE A 230 -5.69 23.71 7.35
C PHE A 230 -5.72 24.68 8.54
N THR A 231 -6.51 24.36 9.56
CA THR A 231 -6.54 25.15 10.79
C THR A 231 -5.20 25.07 11.52
N VAL A 232 -4.82 26.16 12.16
CA VAL A 232 -3.60 26.29 12.94
C VAL A 232 -3.80 27.23 14.13
N GLY A 233 -3.13 26.98 15.23
CA GLY A 233 -3.16 27.84 16.41
C GLY A 233 -3.65 27.17 17.70
N HIS A 234 -4.28 25.98 17.57
CA HIS A 234 -4.88 25.26 18.70
C HIS A 234 -4.17 23.91 18.96
N GLY A 235 -2.86 23.83 18.64
CA GLY A 235 -2.06 22.63 18.84
C GLY A 235 -2.33 21.51 17.84
N GLU A 236 -2.91 21.84 16.68
CA GLU A 236 -3.13 20.90 15.58
C GLU A 236 -1.82 20.25 15.12
N ARG A 237 -1.93 19.10 14.47
CA ARG A 237 -0.77 18.42 13.87
C ARG A 237 -0.20 19.26 12.73
N SER A 238 1.09 19.56 12.81
CA SER A 238 1.77 20.38 11.80
C SER A 238 2.01 19.59 10.52
N PHE A 239 1.82 20.26 9.41
CA PHE A 239 2.14 19.80 8.05
C PHE A 239 3.37 20.51 7.46
N ASP A 240 4.05 21.35 8.26
CA ASP A 240 5.26 22.06 7.84
C ASP A 240 6.47 21.11 7.80
N ASP A 241 7.39 21.36 6.86
CA ASP A 241 8.64 20.58 6.74
C ASP A 241 9.61 20.84 7.89
N ALA A 242 9.60 22.05 8.43
CA ALA A 242 10.37 22.43 9.61
C ALA A 242 9.40 22.66 10.78
N ALA A 243 9.21 21.63 11.62
CA ALA A 243 8.44 21.80 12.84
C ALA A 243 9.19 22.68 13.84
N LYS A 244 8.49 23.64 14.43
CA LYS A 244 9.00 24.39 15.56
C LYS A 244 9.08 23.48 16.81
N PRO A 245 10.01 23.74 17.76
CA PRO A 245 10.03 23.00 19.01
C PRO A 245 8.65 23.00 19.68
N GLY A 246 8.16 21.83 20.08
CA GLY A 246 6.85 21.66 20.71
C GLY A 246 5.67 21.46 19.75
N GLN A 247 5.85 21.54 18.42
CA GLN A 247 4.79 21.22 17.47
C GLN A 247 4.70 19.71 17.24
N ARG A 248 3.47 19.19 17.24
CA ARG A 248 3.15 17.82 16.81
C ARG A 248 3.22 17.76 15.28
N VAL A 249 4.30 17.18 14.74
CA VAL A 249 4.43 16.94 13.29
C VAL A 249 3.81 15.59 13.01
N ALA A 250 2.83 15.53 12.13
CA ALA A 250 2.29 14.26 11.64
C ALA A 250 1.19 14.43 10.58
N ALA A 251 1.15 15.54 9.85
CA ALA A 251 0.14 15.79 8.81
C ALA A 251 0.74 16.10 7.43
N LYS A 252 2.04 15.78 7.21
CA LYS A 252 2.71 16.00 5.92
C LYS A 252 2.16 15.09 4.82
N SER A 253 1.89 13.83 5.16
CA SER A 253 1.35 12.85 4.22
C SER A 253 -0.08 13.22 3.82
N LEU A 254 -0.89 13.71 4.77
CA LEU A 254 -2.23 14.23 4.47
C LEU A 254 -2.15 15.46 3.55
N LYS A 255 -1.23 16.41 3.83
CA LYS A 255 -0.99 17.55 2.93
C LYS A 255 -0.65 17.10 1.51
N LYS A 256 0.29 16.15 1.35
CA LYS A 256 0.65 15.59 0.03
C LYS A 256 -0.54 14.95 -0.68
N LEU A 257 -1.38 14.24 0.05
CA LEU A 257 -2.62 13.66 -0.49
C LEU A 257 -3.56 14.75 -0.98
N VAL A 258 -3.77 15.82 -0.21
CA VAL A 258 -4.58 16.99 -0.62
C VAL A 258 -3.98 17.66 -1.86
N GLU A 259 -2.68 17.91 -1.89
CA GLU A 259 -2.00 18.48 -3.06
C GLU A 259 -2.10 17.56 -4.30
N GLY A 260 -2.16 16.25 -4.09
CA GLY A 260 -2.40 15.23 -5.13
C GLY A 260 -3.80 15.30 -5.74
N THR A 261 -4.78 15.91 -5.08
CA THR A 261 -6.13 16.18 -5.63
C THR A 261 -6.22 17.50 -6.39
N ASN A 262 -5.12 18.09 -6.82
CA ASN A 262 -5.04 19.40 -7.45
C ASN A 262 -5.49 20.56 -6.53
N ALA A 263 -5.16 20.49 -5.26
CA ALA A 263 -5.46 21.52 -4.29
C ALA A 263 -4.19 22.27 -3.84
N LYS A 264 -4.36 23.54 -3.51
CA LYS A 264 -3.33 24.37 -2.87
C LYS A 264 -3.62 24.43 -1.38
N VAL A 265 -2.66 23.99 -0.56
CA VAL A 265 -2.79 24.01 0.89
C VAL A 265 -2.38 25.37 1.45
N LYS A 266 -3.24 25.95 2.26
CA LYS A 266 -3.04 27.23 2.96
C LYS A 266 -3.28 27.04 4.47
N LYS A 267 -2.75 27.94 5.29
CA LYS A 267 -3.02 28.00 6.73
C LYS A 267 -4.25 28.86 7.00
N LEU A 268 -4.96 28.54 8.08
CA LEU A 268 -6.10 29.28 8.56
C LEU A 268 -6.10 29.31 10.10
N GLY A 269 -5.62 30.38 10.65
CA GLY A 269 -5.64 30.64 12.09
C GLY A 269 -6.24 32.00 12.41
N VAL A 270 -6.19 32.41 13.67
CA VAL A 270 -6.65 33.73 14.10
C VAL A 270 -5.93 34.84 13.32
N GLY A 271 -4.61 34.68 13.12
CA GLY A 271 -3.80 35.63 12.36
C GLY A 271 -4.14 35.68 10.87
N ASP A 272 -4.73 34.62 10.33
CA ASP A 272 -5.15 34.48 8.95
C ASP A 272 -6.63 34.88 8.73
N GLY A 273 -7.32 35.28 9.80
CA GLY A 273 -8.69 35.82 9.75
C GLY A 273 -9.80 34.86 10.19
N LEU A 274 -9.46 33.64 10.68
CA LEU A 274 -10.46 32.65 11.10
C LEU A 274 -11.47 33.19 12.14
N SER A 275 -11.05 34.14 13.02
CA SER A 275 -11.92 34.77 14.00
C SER A 275 -13.00 35.67 13.39
N ARG A 276 -12.94 35.97 12.09
CA ARG A 276 -13.95 36.78 11.38
C ARG A 276 -14.76 35.90 10.44
N GLU A 277 -14.10 35.25 9.49
CA GLU A 277 -14.74 34.42 8.48
C GLU A 277 -13.75 33.42 7.86
N VAL A 278 -14.27 32.33 7.35
CA VAL A 278 -13.50 31.43 6.47
C VAL A 278 -13.40 32.07 5.09
N PRO A 279 -12.19 32.10 4.45
CA PRO A 279 -12.02 32.70 3.13
C PRO A 279 -13.02 32.16 2.10
N ALA A 280 -13.60 33.04 1.30
CA ALA A 280 -14.62 32.67 0.30
C ALA A 280 -14.11 31.73 -0.80
N ASP A 281 -12.77 31.67 -1.01
CA ASP A 281 -12.11 30.76 -1.93
C ASP A 281 -11.79 29.38 -1.32
N ALA A 282 -12.19 29.13 -0.06
CA ALA A 282 -12.01 27.85 0.60
C ALA A 282 -12.95 26.80 0.01
N ALA A 283 -12.37 25.80 -0.66
CA ALA A 283 -13.11 24.63 -1.12
C ALA A 283 -13.29 23.59 -0.02
N LEU A 284 -12.35 23.54 0.94
CA LEU A 284 -12.36 22.62 2.08
C LEU A 284 -11.58 23.25 3.24
N VAL A 285 -12.07 23.08 4.46
CA VAL A 285 -11.31 23.35 5.69
C VAL A 285 -11.01 22.02 6.37
N VAL A 286 -9.75 21.84 6.78
CA VAL A 286 -9.23 20.62 7.43
C VAL A 286 -8.73 20.99 8.81
N MET A 287 -9.22 20.29 9.84
CA MET A 287 -8.78 20.39 11.22
C MET A 287 -8.22 19.07 11.70
N VAL A 288 -6.97 19.05 12.16
CA VAL A 288 -6.24 17.80 12.45
C VAL A 288 -5.80 17.77 13.91
N GLY A 289 -6.61 17.18 14.77
CA GLY A 289 -6.28 16.92 16.17
C GLY A 289 -5.92 18.19 16.96
N PRO A 290 -6.78 19.20 17.03
CA PRO A 290 -6.56 20.34 17.93
C PRO A 290 -6.51 19.86 19.38
N THR A 291 -5.58 20.40 20.16
CA THR A 291 -5.38 20.04 21.58
C THR A 291 -5.77 21.15 22.54
N ALA A 292 -6.06 22.35 22.01
CA ALA A 292 -6.57 23.47 22.76
C ALA A 292 -7.96 23.86 22.24
N PRO A 293 -8.83 24.39 23.11
CA PRO A 293 -10.16 24.84 22.70
C PRO A 293 -10.10 26.00 21.70
N LEU A 294 -11.01 26.00 20.73
CA LEU A 294 -11.19 27.10 19.80
C LEU A 294 -11.92 28.26 20.46
N LEU A 295 -11.68 29.46 19.95
CA LEU A 295 -12.42 30.65 20.38
C LEU A 295 -13.87 30.61 19.85
N PRO A 296 -14.84 31.15 20.58
CA PRO A 296 -16.24 31.19 20.15
C PRO A 296 -16.43 31.83 18.76
N GLU A 297 -15.64 32.86 18.44
CA GLU A 297 -15.67 33.56 17.15
C GLU A 297 -15.19 32.64 15.99
N GLU A 298 -14.20 31.81 16.24
CA GLU A 298 -13.69 30.84 15.25
C GLU A 298 -14.74 29.76 14.98
N VAL A 299 -15.37 29.25 16.03
CA VAL A 299 -16.45 28.26 15.91
C VAL A 299 -17.66 28.86 15.18
N ALA A 300 -17.98 30.13 15.43
CA ALA A 300 -19.05 30.84 14.72
C ALA A 300 -18.72 31.03 13.23
N ALA A 301 -17.47 31.37 12.89
CA ALA A 301 -17.01 31.48 11.52
C ALA A 301 -17.09 30.13 10.77
N LEU A 302 -16.66 29.04 11.39
CA LEU A 302 -16.78 27.69 10.85
C LEU A 302 -18.22 27.25 10.67
N SER A 303 -19.09 27.57 11.65
CA SER A 303 -20.52 27.27 11.58
C SER A 303 -21.21 28.04 10.44
N THR A 304 -20.83 29.30 10.24
CA THR A 304 -21.31 30.13 9.11
C THR A 304 -20.82 29.56 7.77
N TYR A 305 -19.58 29.12 7.71
CA TYR A 305 -19.04 28.48 6.52
C TYR A 305 -19.82 27.19 6.13
N VAL A 306 -20.16 26.36 7.13
CA VAL A 306 -21.03 25.19 6.93
C VAL A 306 -22.42 25.60 6.47
N ALA A 307 -23.03 26.59 7.12
CA ALA A 307 -24.36 27.07 6.74
C ALA A 307 -24.42 27.57 5.28
N ASN A 308 -23.30 28.08 4.76
CA ASN A 308 -23.15 28.54 3.38
C ASN A 308 -22.75 27.40 2.41
N GLY A 309 -22.77 26.15 2.84
CA GLY A 309 -22.47 25.00 1.99
C GLY A 309 -20.97 24.64 1.89
N GLY A 310 -20.18 25.06 2.85
CA GLY A 310 -18.75 24.74 2.95
C GLY A 310 -18.49 23.26 3.24
N ALA A 311 -17.25 22.81 2.98
CA ALA A 311 -16.82 21.45 3.27
C ALA A 311 -15.82 21.39 4.42
N LEU A 312 -15.97 20.42 5.34
CA LEU A 312 -15.11 20.23 6.50
C LEU A 312 -14.56 18.81 6.59
N LEU A 313 -13.27 18.67 6.93
CA LEU A 313 -12.67 17.45 7.43
C LEU A 313 -12.23 17.69 8.88
N LEU A 314 -12.91 17.06 9.83
CA LEU A 314 -12.64 17.19 11.26
C LEU A 314 -12.07 15.87 11.80
N LEU A 315 -10.84 15.90 12.26
CA LEU A 315 -10.16 14.79 12.92
C LEU A 315 -9.98 15.19 14.39
N LEU A 316 -10.76 14.57 15.29
CA LEU A 316 -10.90 15.01 16.68
C LEU A 316 -10.53 13.86 17.62
N ASP A 317 -9.52 14.08 18.45
CA ASP A 317 -9.10 13.12 19.47
C ASP A 317 -9.96 13.27 20.73
N PRO A 318 -10.15 12.20 21.53
CA PRO A 318 -10.70 12.32 22.87
C PRO A 318 -9.76 13.14 23.77
N PRO A 319 -10.28 13.86 24.77
CA PRO A 319 -9.42 14.57 25.72
C PRO A 319 -8.47 13.63 26.42
N THR A 320 -7.22 14.07 26.63
CA THR A 320 -6.22 13.29 27.35
C THR A 320 -6.69 13.02 28.78
N PRO A 321 -6.49 11.80 29.32
CA PRO A 321 -6.76 11.54 30.74
C PRO A 321 -6.13 12.60 31.65
N GLY A 322 -6.92 13.12 32.62
CA GLY A 322 -6.51 14.18 33.53
C GLY A 322 -6.75 15.62 33.04
N THR A 323 -7.04 15.86 31.76
CA THR A 323 -7.45 17.19 31.29
C THR A 323 -8.97 17.43 31.44
N ARG A 324 -9.76 16.36 31.51
CA ARG A 324 -11.23 16.40 31.65
C ARG A 324 -11.70 17.11 32.93
N ASP A 325 -10.96 16.95 34.03
CA ASP A 325 -11.32 17.48 35.36
C ASP A 325 -10.70 18.86 35.66
N ALA A 326 -9.96 19.43 34.69
CA ALA A 326 -9.21 20.66 34.90
C ALA A 326 -10.07 21.92 34.91
N GLY A 327 -11.40 21.84 34.69
CA GLY A 327 -12.31 22.97 34.64
C GLY A 327 -12.14 23.89 33.43
N VAL A 328 -11.34 23.45 32.44
CA VAL A 328 -11.17 24.15 31.16
C VAL A 328 -11.94 23.36 30.10
N PRO A 329 -12.72 24.01 29.23
CA PRO A 329 -13.39 23.31 28.14
C PRO A 329 -12.43 22.48 27.32
N THR A 330 -12.82 21.24 27.00
CA THR A 330 -12.08 20.41 26.05
C THR A 330 -12.28 20.93 24.63
N THR A 331 -11.46 20.47 23.70
CA THR A 331 -11.59 20.83 22.28
C THR A 331 -12.97 20.42 21.73
N ALA A 332 -13.46 19.23 22.06
CA ALA A 332 -14.78 18.77 21.64
C ALA A 332 -15.92 19.63 22.21
N GLU A 333 -15.81 20.06 23.47
CA GLU A 333 -16.78 20.98 24.08
C GLU A 333 -16.76 22.37 23.43
N SER A 334 -15.59 22.90 23.07
CA SER A 334 -15.50 24.18 22.35
C SER A 334 -16.14 24.11 20.95
N LEU A 335 -16.05 22.95 20.28
CA LEU A 335 -16.65 22.69 18.97
C LEU A 335 -18.13 22.29 19.03
N GLU A 336 -18.72 22.16 20.22
CA GLU A 336 -20.09 21.70 20.40
C GLU A 336 -21.13 22.44 19.51
N PRO A 337 -21.09 23.77 19.34
CA PRO A 337 -22.06 24.47 18.47
C PRO A 337 -21.90 24.05 16.98
N LEU A 338 -20.67 23.80 16.53
CA LEU A 338 -20.41 23.34 15.18
C LEU A 338 -20.84 21.87 14.99
N LEU A 339 -20.51 21.00 15.95
CA LEU A 339 -20.91 19.59 15.94
C LEU A 339 -22.43 19.43 16.00
N ALA A 340 -23.11 20.26 16.80
CA ALA A 340 -24.57 20.31 16.82
C ALA A 340 -25.14 20.77 15.46
N THR A 341 -24.49 21.71 14.79
CA THR A 341 -24.88 22.13 13.43
C THR A 341 -24.73 20.97 12.43
N LEU A 342 -23.73 20.13 12.58
CA LEU A 342 -23.52 18.93 11.78
C LEU A 342 -24.42 17.74 12.19
N GLY A 343 -25.04 17.79 13.37
CA GLY A 343 -25.90 16.72 13.90
C GLY A 343 -25.15 15.53 14.46
N VAL A 344 -23.93 15.72 14.94
CA VAL A 344 -23.09 14.68 15.55
C VAL A 344 -22.54 15.14 16.90
N GLN A 345 -22.07 14.18 17.69
CA GLN A 345 -21.24 14.44 18.86
C GLN A 345 -20.03 13.54 18.85
N VAL A 346 -18.94 13.98 19.46
CA VAL A 346 -17.72 13.22 19.64
C VAL A 346 -17.58 12.83 21.10
N GLY A 347 -17.29 11.56 21.37
CA GLY A 347 -17.18 11.04 22.72
C GLY A 347 -15.97 11.58 23.47
N GLY A 348 -16.07 11.62 24.81
CA GLY A 348 -15.00 12.12 25.67
C GLY A 348 -13.97 11.08 26.11
N HIS A 349 -14.10 9.82 25.71
CA HIS A 349 -13.25 8.72 26.15
C HIS A 349 -12.77 7.88 24.96
N GLU A 350 -11.66 7.16 25.16
CA GLU A 350 -11.08 6.28 24.15
C GLU A 350 -11.93 5.03 23.94
N VAL A 351 -12.09 4.63 22.69
CA VAL A 351 -12.65 3.33 22.31
C VAL A 351 -11.53 2.32 22.31
N MET A 352 -11.67 1.26 23.09
CA MET A 352 -10.69 0.21 23.26
C MET A 352 -11.23 -1.17 22.88
N ASN A 353 -10.32 -2.10 22.62
CA ASN A 353 -10.65 -3.52 22.42
C ASN A 353 -9.53 -4.40 22.95
N ASP A 354 -9.79 -5.14 24.04
CA ASP A 354 -8.83 -6.06 24.67
C ASP A 354 -8.81 -7.46 24.03
N LYS A 355 -9.75 -7.74 23.13
CA LYS A 355 -9.87 -9.03 22.41
C LYS A 355 -9.20 -8.98 21.05
N SER A 356 -9.47 -7.90 20.28
CA SER A 356 -9.05 -7.77 18.90
C SER A 356 -8.52 -6.37 18.65
N TYR A 357 -7.19 -6.21 18.63
CA TYR A 357 -6.48 -4.94 18.51
C TYR A 357 -5.17 -5.12 17.72
N VAL A 358 -4.57 -4.03 17.27
CA VAL A 358 -3.28 -4.03 16.61
C VAL A 358 -2.17 -3.96 17.65
N ARG A 359 -1.15 -4.82 17.53
CA ARG A 359 0.00 -4.83 18.44
C ARG A 359 1.10 -3.90 17.96
N GLU A 360 1.54 -3.00 18.81
CA GLU A 360 2.65 -2.08 18.56
C GLU A 360 3.69 -2.15 19.70
N SER A 361 3.25 -1.94 20.94
CA SER A 361 4.12 -1.85 22.11
C SER A 361 4.13 -3.11 22.99
N ASN A 362 3.20 -4.03 22.77
CA ASN A 362 2.94 -5.20 23.60
C ASN A 362 2.55 -4.85 25.05
N THR A 363 1.90 -3.70 25.23
CA THR A 363 1.34 -3.23 26.51
C THR A 363 -0.17 -3.06 26.42
N THR A 364 -0.84 -2.72 27.53
CA THR A 364 -2.27 -2.40 27.54
C THR A 364 -2.61 -1.16 26.73
N ALA A 365 -1.62 -0.31 26.39
CA ALA A 365 -1.81 0.82 25.48
C ALA A 365 -2.25 0.38 24.09
N ASP A 366 -1.87 -0.82 23.66
CA ASP A 366 -2.27 -1.38 22.36
C ASP A 366 -3.78 -1.64 22.28
N HIS A 367 -4.51 -1.74 23.42
CA HIS A 367 -5.96 -1.89 23.41
C HIS A 367 -6.69 -0.71 22.76
N ALA A 368 -6.09 0.50 22.78
CA ALA A 368 -6.57 1.69 22.08
C ALA A 368 -6.24 1.71 20.59
N PHE A 369 -5.41 0.75 20.09
CA PHE A 369 -5.11 0.62 18.67
C PHE A 369 -6.13 -0.32 18.02
N VAL A 370 -7.30 0.23 17.74
CA VAL A 370 -8.47 -0.49 17.21
C VAL A 370 -8.50 -0.43 15.69
N PHE A 371 -9.30 -1.29 15.08
CA PHE A 371 -9.50 -1.28 13.64
C PHE A 371 -10.96 -1.46 13.27
N SER A 372 -11.30 -1.03 12.06
CA SER A 372 -12.60 -1.23 11.44
C SER A 372 -12.48 -2.10 10.19
N THR A 373 -13.30 -3.13 10.11
CA THR A 373 -13.57 -3.89 8.87
C THR A 373 -15.03 -3.74 8.44
N SER A 374 -15.81 -2.93 9.17
CA SER A 374 -17.23 -2.68 8.93
C SER A 374 -17.45 -1.23 8.48
N PHE A 375 -17.75 -1.08 7.20
CA PHE A 375 -17.93 0.22 6.55
C PHE A 375 -19.38 0.45 6.16
N GLY A 376 -19.79 1.72 6.13
CA GLY A 376 -21.08 2.12 5.62
C GLY A 376 -21.15 2.13 4.09
N SER A 377 -22.36 2.23 3.55
CA SER A 377 -22.56 2.40 2.11
C SER A 377 -22.52 3.89 1.77
N HIS A 378 -21.32 4.42 1.55
CA HIS A 378 -21.13 5.84 1.23
C HIS A 378 -19.96 6.01 0.24
N LYS A 379 -20.00 7.10 -0.58
CA LYS A 379 -18.95 7.38 -1.59
C LYS A 379 -17.56 7.56 -0.96
N ALA A 380 -17.47 8.15 0.24
CA ALA A 380 -16.23 8.38 0.96
C ALA A 380 -15.55 7.10 1.51
N VAL A 381 -16.17 5.93 1.35
CA VAL A 381 -15.62 4.61 1.74
C VAL A 381 -15.99 3.52 0.73
N LYS A 382 -16.19 3.89 -0.52
CA LYS A 382 -16.70 3.00 -1.57
C LYS A 382 -15.80 1.78 -1.78
N THR A 383 -14.49 1.99 -1.90
CA THR A 383 -13.52 0.89 -2.09
C THR A 383 -13.45 0.01 -0.85
N LEU A 384 -13.39 0.63 0.34
CA LEU A 384 -13.33 -0.11 1.61
C LEU A 384 -14.59 -0.95 1.85
N SER A 385 -15.77 -0.39 1.59
CA SER A 385 -17.04 -1.13 1.69
C SER A 385 -17.11 -2.28 0.69
N GLY A 386 -16.53 -2.11 -0.50
CA GLY A 386 -16.41 -3.15 -1.52
C GLY A 386 -15.45 -4.27 -1.19
N ALA A 387 -14.48 -4.03 -0.31
CA ALA A 387 -13.49 -5.01 0.12
C ALA A 387 -14.04 -6.14 0.99
N ARG A 388 -15.30 -6.05 1.43
CA ARG A 388 -16.03 -7.10 2.18
C ARG A 388 -15.24 -7.66 3.38
N GLY A 389 -14.70 -6.77 4.22
CA GLY A 389 -13.97 -7.15 5.43
C GLY A 389 -12.50 -7.55 5.22
N LYS A 390 -11.99 -7.47 3.99
CA LYS A 390 -10.56 -7.73 3.71
C LYS A 390 -9.67 -6.53 3.96
N ALA A 391 -10.23 -5.31 4.00
CA ALA A 391 -9.53 -4.08 4.35
C ALA A 391 -9.78 -3.75 5.83
N ALA A 392 -8.74 -3.30 6.54
CA ALA A 392 -8.82 -2.87 7.92
C ALA A 392 -8.36 -1.42 8.04
N LEU A 393 -9.30 -0.51 8.31
CA LEU A 393 -9.00 0.89 8.62
C LEU A 393 -8.58 0.99 10.09
N LEU A 394 -7.43 1.59 10.35
CA LEU A 394 -6.78 1.63 11.64
C LEU A 394 -7.05 2.94 12.36
N PHE A 395 -7.23 2.87 13.67
CA PHE A 395 -7.47 3.99 14.57
C PHE A 395 -6.63 3.83 15.84
N LYS A 396 -6.08 4.94 16.32
CA LYS A 396 -5.24 4.93 17.51
C LYS A 396 -5.76 5.98 18.50
N GLN A 397 -6.32 5.53 19.62
CA GLN A 397 -6.97 6.38 20.62
C GLN A 397 -8.25 7.08 20.11
N ALA A 398 -9.11 6.32 19.42
CA ALA A 398 -10.32 6.89 18.83
C ALA A 398 -11.40 7.21 19.85
N ALA A 399 -12.10 8.32 19.66
CA ALA A 399 -13.39 8.62 20.28
C ALA A 399 -14.57 8.07 19.46
N THR A 400 -15.73 7.94 20.07
CA THR A 400 -16.97 7.67 19.34
C THR A 400 -17.43 8.90 18.56
N VAL A 401 -18.08 8.67 17.41
CA VAL A 401 -18.76 9.69 16.62
C VAL A 401 -20.23 9.31 16.52
N GLU A 402 -21.06 9.89 17.38
CA GLU A 402 -22.45 9.51 17.52
C GLU A 402 -23.38 10.48 16.81
N LYS A 403 -24.47 9.96 16.25
CA LYS A 403 -25.51 10.77 15.65
C LYS A 403 -26.33 11.48 16.74
N ARG A 404 -26.59 12.77 16.53
CA ARG A 404 -27.64 13.49 17.22
C ARG A 404 -28.89 13.57 16.35
N GLN A 405 -30.06 13.52 16.98
CA GLN A 405 -31.31 13.70 16.26
C GLN A 405 -31.38 15.12 15.69
N LYS A 406 -31.26 15.23 14.36
CA LYS A 406 -31.38 16.50 13.64
C LYS A 406 -32.14 16.24 12.35
N ASP A 407 -33.27 16.91 12.18
CA ASP A 407 -34.25 16.64 11.12
C ASP A 407 -33.73 16.92 9.70
N ASN A 408 -32.68 17.75 9.56
CA ASN A 408 -32.23 18.25 8.27
C ASN A 408 -30.83 17.76 7.82
N ALA A 409 -30.10 16.98 8.64
CA ALA A 409 -28.77 16.45 8.27
C ALA A 409 -28.86 14.99 7.84
N LYS A 410 -28.27 14.66 6.69
CA LYS A 410 -28.07 13.28 6.28
C LYS A 410 -26.72 12.79 6.83
N ILE A 411 -26.76 11.83 7.73
CA ILE A 411 -25.56 11.31 8.40
C ILE A 411 -25.38 9.84 8.00
N ALA A 412 -24.26 9.55 7.38
CA ALA A 412 -23.85 8.20 7.02
C ALA A 412 -22.63 7.78 7.85
N VAL A 413 -22.72 6.67 8.56
CA VAL A 413 -21.58 6.09 9.27
C VAL A 413 -20.60 5.56 8.28
N LEU A 414 -19.33 5.96 8.37
CA LEU A 414 -18.26 5.51 7.48
C LEU A 414 -17.54 4.28 8.02
N ALA A 415 -17.21 4.26 9.30
CA ALA A 415 -16.47 3.18 9.93
C ALA A 415 -17.00 2.88 11.33
N ARG A 416 -17.01 1.57 11.67
CA ARG A 416 -17.39 1.07 13.00
C ARG A 416 -16.27 0.28 13.61
N SER A 417 -16.13 0.32 14.94
CA SER A 417 -15.17 -0.49 15.68
C SER A 417 -15.41 -2.00 15.48
N ALA A 418 -14.40 -2.81 15.76
CA ALA A 418 -14.58 -4.26 15.83
C ALA A 418 -15.57 -4.65 16.95
N ALA A 419 -16.15 -5.84 16.85
CA ALA A 419 -17.01 -6.39 17.91
C ALA A 419 -16.26 -6.48 19.24
N ALA A 420 -16.99 -6.42 20.35
CA ALA A 420 -16.47 -6.45 21.70
C ALA A 420 -15.55 -5.27 22.09
N SER A 421 -15.58 -4.16 21.35
CA SER A 421 -15.00 -2.90 21.79
C SER A 421 -15.76 -2.34 22.99
N PHE A 422 -15.12 -1.47 23.76
CA PHE A 422 -15.71 -0.76 24.88
C PHE A 422 -15.18 0.67 24.92
N VAL A 423 -15.87 1.55 25.60
CA VAL A 423 -15.40 2.92 25.90
C VAL A 423 -14.77 2.86 27.28
N ASP A 424 -13.49 3.24 27.37
CA ASP A 424 -12.73 3.24 28.63
C ASP A 424 -13.11 4.46 29.47
N ALA A 425 -14.16 4.29 30.28
CA ALA A 425 -14.77 5.39 31.03
C ALA A 425 -13.94 5.80 32.26
N ASN A 426 -13.06 4.93 32.75
CA ASN A 426 -12.24 5.12 33.94
C ASN A 426 -10.75 5.31 33.66
N ASP A 427 -10.35 5.33 32.38
CA ASP A 427 -8.97 5.51 31.90
C ASP A 427 -7.95 4.47 32.39
N ASP A 428 -8.42 3.24 32.74
CA ASP A 428 -7.57 2.17 33.22
C ASP A 428 -7.04 1.23 32.12
N ARG A 429 -7.50 1.44 30.87
CA ARG A 429 -7.17 0.65 29.69
C ARG A 429 -7.54 -0.83 29.76
N ALA A 430 -8.51 -1.15 30.58
CA ALA A 430 -9.03 -2.49 30.79
C ALA A 430 -10.55 -2.47 30.84
N PHE A 431 -11.18 -3.54 30.37
CA PHE A 431 -12.64 -3.66 30.45
C PHE A 431 -13.07 -3.92 31.89
N THR A 432 -13.90 -3.02 32.44
CA THR A 432 -14.49 -3.14 33.78
C THR A 432 -15.93 -3.64 33.71
N GLU A 433 -16.14 -4.90 34.10
CA GLU A 433 -17.46 -5.53 34.08
C GLU A 433 -18.44 -4.80 35.03
N GLY A 434 -19.62 -4.47 34.52
CA GLY A 434 -20.67 -3.74 35.25
C GLY A 434 -20.58 -2.22 35.18
N ALA A 435 -19.43 -1.64 34.87
CA ALA A 435 -19.25 -0.21 34.62
C ALA A 435 -19.23 0.11 33.12
N GLU A 436 -18.69 -0.78 32.30
CA GLU A 436 -18.53 -0.61 30.87
C GLU A 436 -19.34 -1.62 30.08
N THR A 437 -19.68 -1.28 28.84
CA THR A 437 -20.47 -2.14 27.97
C THR A 437 -19.70 -2.44 26.69
N ARG A 438 -19.62 -3.73 26.34
CA ARG A 438 -19.06 -4.16 25.07
C ARG A 438 -20.05 -3.95 23.94
N ALA A 439 -19.66 -3.17 22.93
CA ALA A 439 -20.50 -2.86 21.80
C ALA A 439 -19.66 -2.63 20.53
N ILE A 440 -20.35 -2.29 19.45
CA ILE A 440 -19.76 -1.76 18.21
C ILE A 440 -20.03 -0.26 18.20
N PHE A 441 -18.97 0.54 18.13
CA PHE A 441 -19.06 2.00 18.17
C PHE A 441 -18.82 2.59 16.78
N GLU A 442 -19.45 3.72 16.50
CA GLU A 442 -19.20 4.50 15.30
C GLU A 442 -17.96 5.37 15.51
N LEU A 443 -16.99 5.30 14.58
CA LEU A 443 -15.69 5.98 14.70
C LEU A 443 -15.52 7.10 13.67
N ALA A 444 -16.29 7.08 12.58
CA ALA A 444 -16.27 8.11 11.56
C ALA A 444 -17.64 8.24 10.89
N ALA A 445 -17.98 9.45 10.53
CA ALA A 445 -19.25 9.77 9.87
C ALA A 445 -19.06 10.78 8.73
N ALA A 446 -19.84 10.62 7.65
CA ALA A 446 -20.04 11.63 6.60
C ALA A 446 -21.39 12.31 6.82
N ILE A 447 -21.41 13.61 6.68
CA ILE A 447 -22.56 14.45 6.96
C ILE A 447 -22.82 15.35 5.76
N GLU A 448 -24.09 15.40 5.34
CA GLU A 448 -24.60 16.36 4.36
C GLU A 448 -25.64 17.25 5.05
N VAL A 449 -25.39 18.56 5.08
CA VAL A 449 -26.34 19.54 5.64
C VAL A 449 -26.90 20.38 4.50
N PRO A 450 -28.22 20.36 4.26
CA PRO A 450 -28.83 21.19 3.24
C PRO A 450 -28.57 22.68 3.52
N ASN A 451 -28.24 23.44 2.47
CA ASN A 451 -28.12 24.88 2.57
C ASN A 451 -29.50 25.53 2.58
N ALA A 452 -29.84 26.22 3.67
CA ALA A 452 -31.15 26.88 3.84
C ALA A 452 -31.40 27.97 2.79
N ALA A 453 -30.37 28.58 2.21
CA ALA A 453 -30.45 29.60 1.17
C ALA A 453 -30.59 29.05 -0.26
N GLY A 454 -30.73 27.71 -0.44
CA GLY A 454 -30.89 27.09 -1.73
C GLY A 454 -29.59 26.93 -2.55
N GLY A 455 -28.42 27.09 -1.89
CA GLY A 455 -27.09 26.85 -2.48
C GLY A 455 -26.66 25.39 -2.41
N LYS A 456 -25.35 25.17 -2.56
CA LYS A 456 -24.74 23.83 -2.39
C LYS A 456 -24.92 23.35 -0.94
N GLU A 457 -25.23 22.08 -0.75
CA GLU A 457 -25.24 21.44 0.57
C GLU A 457 -23.84 21.49 1.21
N ALA A 458 -23.75 21.62 2.52
CA ALA A 458 -22.47 21.44 3.20
C ALA A 458 -22.12 19.97 3.28
N ARG A 459 -20.83 19.65 3.20
CA ARG A 459 -20.31 18.30 3.39
C ARG A 459 -19.30 18.29 4.52
N ALA A 460 -19.41 17.34 5.43
CA ALA A 460 -18.42 17.15 6.47
C ALA A 460 -18.07 15.67 6.62
N VAL A 461 -16.80 15.40 6.92
CA VAL A 461 -16.34 14.11 7.44
C VAL A 461 -15.78 14.37 8.82
N VAL A 462 -16.34 13.67 9.80
CA VAL A 462 -15.89 13.71 11.20
C VAL A 462 -15.32 12.35 11.53
N VAL A 463 -14.09 12.35 12.04
CA VAL A 463 -13.36 11.15 12.49
C VAL A 463 -12.98 11.36 13.94
N GLY A 464 -13.27 10.41 14.80
CA GLY A 464 -12.95 10.45 16.22
C GLY A 464 -11.49 10.21 16.56
N ASP A 465 -10.59 10.36 15.60
CA ASP A 465 -9.16 10.05 15.75
C ASP A 465 -8.33 10.83 14.74
N SER A 466 -7.39 11.64 15.20
CA SER A 466 -6.48 12.36 14.32
C SER A 466 -5.29 11.51 13.88
N ASP A 467 -4.94 10.45 14.61
CA ASP A 467 -3.90 9.49 14.21
C ASP A 467 -4.32 8.68 12.98
N ALA A 468 -5.62 8.47 12.74
CA ALA A 468 -6.12 7.74 11.58
C ALA A 468 -5.60 8.29 10.24
N LEU A 469 -5.31 9.59 10.15
CA LEU A 469 -4.76 10.24 8.96
C LEU A 469 -3.40 10.91 9.23
N ASP A 470 -2.66 10.43 10.22
CA ASP A 470 -1.30 10.89 10.49
C ASP A 470 -0.27 10.32 9.50
N ASP A 471 0.96 10.83 9.59
CA ASP A 471 2.06 10.37 8.72
C ASP A 471 2.38 8.88 8.90
N PHE A 472 2.22 8.34 10.12
CA PHE A 472 2.51 6.94 10.39
C PHE A 472 1.47 6.02 9.75
N LEU A 473 0.18 6.26 9.99
CA LEU A 473 -0.87 5.40 9.44
C LEU A 473 -1.07 5.60 7.94
N LEU A 474 -0.92 6.83 7.43
CA LEU A 474 -0.96 7.06 5.98
C LEU A 474 0.20 6.41 5.22
N VAL A 475 1.35 6.21 5.83
CA VAL A 475 2.47 5.51 5.18
C VAL A 475 2.35 3.99 5.33
N ASN A 476 1.82 3.49 6.46
CA ASN A 476 1.87 2.08 6.80
C ASN A 476 0.53 1.33 6.62
N SER A 477 -0.56 2.02 6.29
CA SER A 477 -1.88 1.41 6.08
C SER A 477 -2.51 1.85 4.77
N GLU A 478 -2.64 0.90 3.86
CA GLU A 478 -3.33 1.10 2.57
C GLU A 478 -4.78 1.54 2.78
N ALA A 479 -5.48 0.93 3.74
CA ALA A 479 -6.87 1.26 4.01
C ALA A 479 -7.03 2.72 4.51
N ASN A 480 -6.07 3.23 5.31
CA ASN A 480 -6.08 4.62 5.76
C ASN A 480 -5.80 5.60 4.61
N GLN A 481 -4.91 5.24 3.68
CA GLN A 481 -4.68 6.04 2.45
C GLN A 481 -5.92 6.10 1.57
N VAL A 482 -6.56 4.94 1.32
CA VAL A 482 -7.80 4.84 0.53
C VAL A 482 -8.90 5.67 1.18
N PHE A 483 -9.08 5.54 2.50
CA PHE A 483 -10.07 6.32 3.26
C PHE A 483 -9.83 7.83 3.12
N ALA A 484 -8.59 8.28 3.36
CA ALA A 484 -8.23 9.69 3.24
C ALA A 484 -8.52 10.23 1.83
N TYR A 485 -8.10 9.49 0.80
CA TYR A 485 -8.31 9.90 -0.58
C TYR A 485 -9.81 9.97 -0.95
N GLU A 486 -10.58 8.93 -0.65
CA GLU A 486 -12.03 8.90 -0.98
C GLU A 486 -12.81 9.97 -0.20
N ALA A 487 -12.47 10.22 1.07
CA ALA A 487 -13.05 11.29 1.87
C ALA A 487 -12.74 12.68 1.27
N LEU A 488 -11.49 12.93 0.88
CA LEU A 488 -11.09 14.19 0.23
C LEU A 488 -11.78 14.40 -1.11
N VAL A 489 -11.83 13.39 -1.97
CA VAL A 489 -12.50 13.46 -3.28
C VAL A 489 -13.99 13.78 -3.11
N TRP A 490 -14.66 13.13 -2.15
CA TRP A 490 -16.06 13.41 -1.85
C TRP A 490 -16.26 14.83 -1.29
N LEU A 491 -15.41 15.27 -0.35
CA LEU A 491 -15.49 16.62 0.23
C LEU A 491 -15.24 17.71 -0.81
N LEU A 492 -14.30 17.49 -1.72
CA LEU A 492 -13.99 18.41 -2.83
C LEU A 492 -15.00 18.32 -3.99
N ARG A 493 -16.06 17.50 -3.84
CA ARG A 493 -17.13 17.31 -4.85
C ARG A 493 -16.62 16.78 -6.19
N ASP A 494 -15.55 16.02 -6.17
CA ASP A 494 -15.01 15.34 -7.32
C ASP A 494 -15.53 13.89 -7.39
N ASP A 495 -16.86 13.76 -7.27
CA ASP A 495 -17.57 12.49 -7.11
C ASP A 495 -17.30 11.48 -8.25
N ASP A 496 -16.91 11.97 -9.44
CA ASP A 496 -16.57 11.12 -10.59
C ASP A 496 -15.27 10.34 -10.36
N ASN A 497 -14.41 10.81 -9.45
CA ASN A 497 -13.14 10.17 -9.10
C ASN A 497 -13.23 9.29 -7.83
N ALA A 498 -14.40 9.22 -7.20
CA ALA A 498 -14.60 8.39 -6.01
C ALA A 498 -14.61 6.90 -6.37
N GLY A 499 -13.79 6.11 -5.67
CA GLY A 499 -13.77 4.66 -5.80
C GLY A 499 -12.63 4.08 -6.62
N GLY A 500 -11.54 4.79 -6.76
CA GLY A 500 -10.42 4.33 -7.56
C GLY A 500 -9.04 4.58 -6.96
N ALA A 501 -8.93 4.85 -5.66
CA ALA A 501 -7.63 4.96 -5.03
C ALA A 501 -6.96 3.57 -4.98
N ALA A 502 -6.01 3.31 -5.88
CA ALA A 502 -4.97 2.34 -5.61
C ALA A 502 -3.84 3.10 -4.91
N PRO A 503 -3.45 2.74 -3.69
CA PRO A 503 -2.28 3.32 -3.06
C PRO A 503 -1.04 2.96 -3.86
N ALA A 504 -0.05 3.83 -3.83
CA ALA A 504 1.26 3.53 -4.41
C ALA A 504 1.83 2.29 -3.71
N ALA A 505 2.30 1.33 -4.51
CA ALA A 505 3.03 0.19 -4.00
C ALA A 505 4.32 0.70 -3.34
N GLY A 506 4.29 0.88 -2.03
CA GLY A 506 5.43 1.24 -1.19
C GLY A 506 5.77 0.09 -0.25
N ASP A 507 6.93 0.16 0.36
CA ASP A 507 7.33 -0.75 1.45
C ASP A 507 6.43 -0.46 2.68
N VAL A 508 5.29 -1.12 2.75
CA VAL A 508 4.32 -0.93 3.83
C VAL A 508 4.68 -1.86 4.98
N ARG A 509 4.84 -1.30 6.17
CA ARG A 509 5.04 -2.10 7.39
C ARG A 509 3.81 -2.97 7.62
N ILE A 510 4.03 -4.29 7.70
CA ILE A 510 2.95 -5.24 7.99
C ILE A 510 2.52 -5.07 9.44
N LEU A 511 1.31 -4.55 9.64
CA LEU A 511 0.68 -4.45 10.95
C LEU A 511 -0.24 -5.66 11.17
N HIS A 512 -0.09 -6.35 12.28
CA HIS A 512 -0.84 -7.56 12.58
C HIS A 512 -1.84 -7.34 13.73
N THR A 513 -3.01 -7.94 13.61
CA THR A 513 -3.90 -8.10 14.75
C THR A 513 -3.43 -9.28 15.62
N ARG A 514 -3.82 -9.28 16.91
CA ARG A 514 -3.50 -10.36 17.85
C ARG A 514 -3.87 -11.76 17.33
N ASP A 515 -4.96 -11.89 16.60
CA ASP A 515 -5.39 -13.18 16.06
C ASP A 515 -4.58 -13.61 14.84
N GLN A 516 -4.14 -12.64 14.01
CA GLN A 516 -3.22 -12.90 12.91
C GLN A 516 -1.85 -13.37 13.41
N ASP A 517 -1.32 -12.80 14.50
CA ASP A 517 -0.06 -13.25 15.13
C ASP A 517 -0.10 -14.72 15.49
N LYS A 518 -1.20 -15.19 16.08
CA LYS A 518 -1.37 -16.62 16.41
C LYS A 518 -1.34 -17.48 15.15
N LEU A 519 -2.06 -17.06 14.10
CA LEU A 519 -2.10 -17.79 12.83
C LEU A 519 -0.72 -17.91 12.21
N TRP A 520 0.01 -16.80 12.15
CA TRP A 520 1.38 -16.76 11.62
C TRP A 520 2.33 -17.61 12.45
N PHE A 521 2.28 -17.49 13.77
CA PHE A 521 3.13 -18.28 14.68
C PHE A 521 2.90 -19.78 14.52
N TYR A 522 1.66 -20.24 14.66
CA TYR A 522 1.36 -21.66 14.52
C TYR A 522 1.56 -22.18 13.10
N GLY A 523 1.26 -21.40 12.10
CA GLY A 523 1.46 -21.73 10.69
C GLY A 523 2.94 -21.93 10.35
N THR A 524 3.79 -21.00 10.72
CA THR A 524 5.23 -21.06 10.36
C THR A 524 6.02 -22.00 11.26
N VAL A 525 5.80 -21.97 12.58
CA VAL A 525 6.59 -22.72 13.56
C VAL A 525 6.20 -24.20 13.61
N PHE A 526 4.93 -24.53 13.41
CA PHE A 526 4.45 -25.91 13.55
C PHE A 526 3.98 -26.52 12.23
N LEU A 527 3.13 -25.84 11.45
CA LEU A 527 2.51 -26.46 10.27
C LEU A 527 3.53 -26.76 9.18
N VAL A 528 4.45 -25.86 8.89
CA VAL A 528 5.49 -26.06 7.85
C VAL A 528 6.46 -27.19 8.25
N PRO A 529 7.07 -27.21 9.46
CA PRO A 529 7.92 -28.33 9.88
C PRO A 529 7.18 -29.67 9.92
N LEU A 530 5.94 -29.71 10.43
CA LEU A 530 5.15 -30.93 10.47
C LEU A 530 4.82 -31.45 9.07
N ALA A 531 4.52 -30.58 8.12
CA ALA A 531 4.30 -30.96 6.72
C ALA A 531 5.57 -31.60 6.11
N LEU A 532 6.74 -31.01 6.38
CA LEU A 532 8.03 -31.57 5.92
C LEU A 532 8.32 -32.92 6.55
N ILE A 533 8.09 -33.07 7.86
CA ILE A 533 8.23 -34.36 8.57
C ILE A 533 7.26 -35.40 7.98
N ALA A 534 6.00 -35.03 7.75
CA ALA A 534 5.01 -35.94 7.18
C ALA A 534 5.42 -36.43 5.78
N VAL A 535 5.90 -35.53 4.92
CA VAL A 535 6.45 -35.89 3.60
C VAL A 535 7.65 -36.82 3.75
N GLY A 536 8.56 -36.54 4.69
CA GLY A 536 9.70 -37.40 5.01
C GLY A 536 9.28 -38.80 5.44
N VAL A 537 8.33 -38.91 6.35
CA VAL A 537 7.80 -40.20 6.82
C VAL A 537 7.10 -40.98 5.71
N VAL A 538 6.26 -40.30 4.90
CA VAL A 538 5.57 -40.95 3.76
C VAL A 538 6.57 -41.48 2.75
N THR A 539 7.60 -40.72 2.42
CA THR A 539 8.64 -41.15 1.47
C THR A 539 9.49 -42.29 2.03
N ALA A 540 9.84 -42.25 3.31
CA ALA A 540 10.58 -43.31 4.00
C ALA A 540 9.79 -44.61 4.08
N THR A 541 8.49 -44.56 4.37
CA THR A 541 7.62 -45.73 4.45
C THR A 541 7.30 -46.35 3.09
N ARG A 542 7.16 -45.52 2.03
CA ARG A 542 6.99 -46.02 0.65
C ARG A 542 8.22 -46.81 0.14
N LYS A 543 9.44 -46.44 0.55
CA LYS A 543 10.67 -47.20 0.20
C LYS A 543 10.74 -48.57 0.84
N LYS A 544 10.09 -48.83 2.00
CA LYS A 544 10.11 -50.13 2.69
C LYS A 544 9.13 -51.14 2.10
N ARG A 545 8.24 -50.76 1.19
CA ARG A 545 7.20 -51.68 0.65
C ARG A 545 7.53 -52.35 -0.70
N LYS A 546 8.78 -52.32 -1.19
CA LYS A 546 9.16 -53.21 -2.29
C LYS A 546 9.39 -54.63 -1.72
N PRO A 547 8.54 -55.65 -2.04
CA PRO A 547 8.77 -57.00 -1.59
C PRO A 547 10.05 -57.51 -2.26
N MET A 548 10.95 -58.10 -1.49
CA MET A 548 12.04 -58.92 -1.98
C MET A 548 11.41 -60.06 -2.81
N ALA A 549 11.67 -60.08 -4.11
CA ALA A 549 11.31 -61.22 -4.92
C ALA A 549 11.98 -62.45 -4.32
N SER A 550 11.12 -63.39 -3.87
CA SER A 550 11.55 -64.71 -3.39
C SER A 550 12.39 -65.38 -4.50
N ALA A 551 13.63 -65.67 -4.20
CA ALA A 551 14.44 -66.55 -5.04
C ALA A 551 13.79 -67.97 -4.93
N ALA A 552 13.31 -68.47 -6.05
CA ALA A 552 12.85 -69.84 -6.19
C ALA A 552 14.00 -70.80 -5.89
N PRO A 553 13.79 -71.93 -5.15
CA PRO A 553 14.81 -72.91 -4.93
C PRO A 553 15.13 -73.62 -6.23
N ALA A 554 16.40 -73.73 -6.58
CA ALA A 554 16.89 -74.56 -7.68
C ALA A 554 16.53 -76.02 -7.37
N GLY A 555 15.58 -76.60 -8.12
CA GLY A 555 15.27 -78.01 -8.09
C GLY A 555 16.44 -78.85 -8.57
N GLY A 556 16.93 -79.72 -7.71
CA GLY A 556 17.80 -80.82 -8.13
C GLY A 556 16.98 -81.83 -8.92
N ALA A 557 17.55 -82.30 -9.98
CA ALA A 557 17.11 -83.49 -10.68
C ALA A 557 18.18 -84.59 -10.57
N PRO A 558 17.77 -85.87 -10.69
CA PRO A 558 18.49 -87.05 -10.21
C PRO A 558 19.79 -87.38 -11.00
#